data_cef2b1a0da7f39e58a30eb43c9f1da59
#
_entry.id   cef2b1a0da7f39e58a30eb43c9f1da59
#
_cell.length_a   1.000
_cell.length_b   1.000
_cell.length_c   1.000
_cell.angle_alpha   90.00
_cell.angle_beta   90.00
_cell.angle_gamma   90.00
#
_symmetry.space_group_name_H-M   'P 1'
#
loop_
_entity.id
_entity.type
_entity.pdbx_description
1 polymer ?
#
loop_
_entity_poly.entity_id
_entity_poly.type
_entity_poly.pdbx_seq_one_letter_code
_entity_poly.pdbx_strand_id
1 'polypeptide(L)'
;MAPRSVTPAVLLALALLGAACGSGSEDGLRVVTLGDSVAYDADPGIRAALEAITTGVGSGVEVETRSFGGIGLLRPGFDDYLAEVLDTQPDVVTLMLGGWDSDKAMADPESYRTRVDEVTRRIIDTGTFLVWLGLPPTPPEEDAREHLILVNDLISSVAGRHRNVAYIDGSLLGDARGEFTRTNIAVDGTVQQVRKVRNGEDDGHLCPAGAALLGEAVAEVLLIRGVVGVEVGDPEAGHPQGEWWTGEWTLDPRYDDPPGACSG
;
A
#
# COMPACT_ATOMS: atom_id res chain seq x y z
N MET A 1 16.75 -78.08 -0.17
CA MET A 1 16.89 -76.78 0.47
C MET A 1 16.92 -75.73 -0.61
N ALA A 2 15.80 -75.05 -0.80
CA ALA A 2 15.68 -73.96 -1.81
C ALA A 2 15.72 -72.58 -1.10
N PRO A 3 16.41 -71.59 -1.60
CA PRO A 3 16.45 -70.28 -0.99
C PRO A 3 15.19 -69.44 -1.35
N ARG A 4 14.58 -68.84 -0.32
CA ARG A 4 13.46 -67.90 -0.46
C ARG A 4 14.00 -66.54 -0.91
N SER A 5 13.54 -66.11 -2.08
CA SER A 5 13.73 -64.71 -2.54
C SER A 5 12.83 -63.77 -1.79
N VAL A 6 13.41 -62.76 -1.16
CA VAL A 6 12.69 -61.63 -0.52
C VAL A 6 12.72 -60.47 -1.49
N THR A 7 11.54 -60.11 -1.98
CA THR A 7 11.33 -58.93 -2.82
C THR A 7 11.15 -57.70 -1.92
N PRO A 8 11.93 -56.62 -2.06
CA PRO A 8 11.66 -55.39 -1.32
C PRO A 8 10.51 -54.60 -1.98
N ALA A 9 9.46 -54.35 -1.22
CA ALA A 9 8.41 -53.42 -1.60
C ALA A 9 8.95 -51.97 -1.49
N VAL A 10 9.09 -51.34 -2.64
CA VAL A 10 9.39 -49.88 -2.72
C VAL A 10 8.09 -49.12 -2.43
N LEU A 11 8.02 -48.56 -1.26
CA LEU A 11 6.98 -47.57 -0.90
C LEU A 11 7.32 -46.24 -1.58
N LEU A 12 6.60 -45.96 -2.67
CA LEU A 12 6.61 -44.67 -3.35
C LEU A 12 5.75 -43.69 -2.54
N ALA A 13 6.38 -42.91 -1.67
CA ALA A 13 5.74 -41.80 -1.00
C ALA A 13 5.55 -40.64 -2.03
N LEU A 14 4.37 -40.51 -2.60
CA LEU A 14 3.97 -39.31 -3.33
C LEU A 14 3.85 -38.17 -2.31
N ALA A 15 4.86 -37.30 -2.28
CA ALA A 15 4.75 -35.98 -1.67
C ALA A 15 3.80 -35.15 -2.56
N LEU A 16 2.54 -35.02 -2.14
CA LEU A 16 1.66 -33.99 -2.65
C LEU A 16 2.18 -32.63 -2.16
N LEU A 17 3.07 -32.04 -2.95
CA LEU A 17 3.33 -30.61 -2.89
C LEU A 17 2.03 -29.94 -3.35
N GLY A 18 1.22 -29.52 -2.39
CA GLY A 18 0.12 -28.61 -2.62
C GLY A 18 0.70 -27.32 -3.21
N ALA A 19 0.68 -27.23 -4.55
CA ALA A 19 0.74 -25.96 -5.21
C ALA A 19 -0.48 -25.18 -4.72
N ALA A 20 -0.27 -24.19 -3.86
CA ALA A 20 -1.20 -23.11 -3.71
C ALA A 20 -1.21 -22.39 -5.07
N CYS A 21 -2.05 -22.89 -5.99
CA CYS A 21 -2.43 -22.16 -7.17
C CYS A 21 -3.14 -20.91 -6.63
N GLY A 22 -2.45 -19.77 -6.63
CA GLY A 22 -3.12 -18.51 -6.66
C GLY A 22 -4.05 -18.59 -7.87
N SER A 23 -5.35 -18.56 -7.63
CA SER A 23 -6.34 -18.41 -8.67
C SER A 23 -6.18 -17.00 -9.22
N GLY A 24 -5.25 -16.80 -10.15
CA GLY A 24 -5.29 -15.65 -11.03
C GLY A 24 -6.63 -15.75 -11.74
N SER A 25 -7.58 -14.90 -11.36
CA SER A 25 -8.83 -14.78 -12.07
C SER A 25 -8.50 -14.35 -13.51
N GLU A 26 -9.20 -14.87 -14.49
CA GLU A 26 -9.12 -14.40 -15.89
C GLU A 26 -9.51 -12.91 -16.00
N ASP A 27 -10.05 -12.33 -14.91
CA ASP A 27 -10.60 -10.98 -14.83
C ASP A 27 -9.58 -9.91 -14.38
N GLY A 28 -8.28 -10.24 -14.20
CA GLY A 28 -7.27 -9.28 -13.74
C GLY A 28 -7.20 -9.09 -12.23
N LEU A 29 -6.21 -8.29 -11.77
CA LEU A 29 -6.00 -7.97 -10.36
C LEU A 29 -6.94 -6.83 -9.91
N ARG A 30 -7.74 -7.05 -8.88
CA ARG A 30 -8.64 -6.03 -8.31
C ARG A 30 -8.00 -5.40 -7.08
N VAL A 31 -7.69 -4.13 -7.18
CA VAL A 31 -7.07 -3.33 -6.11
C VAL A 31 -8.03 -2.26 -5.63
N VAL A 32 -8.23 -2.15 -4.33
CA VAL A 32 -8.96 -1.03 -3.73
C VAL A 32 -7.99 -0.18 -2.93
N THR A 33 -7.94 1.12 -3.23
CA THR A 33 -7.24 2.09 -2.41
C THR A 33 -8.23 2.69 -1.40
N LEU A 34 -7.89 2.61 -0.11
CA LEU A 34 -8.73 3.07 0.99
C LEU A 34 -7.93 3.96 1.93
N GLY A 35 -8.45 5.11 2.28
CA GLY A 35 -7.79 5.99 3.23
C GLY A 35 -8.40 7.38 3.31
N ASP A 36 -7.70 8.26 4.00
CA ASP A 36 -8.11 9.65 4.17
C ASP A 36 -7.70 10.56 2.99
N SER A 37 -7.64 11.86 3.22
CA SER A 37 -7.29 12.81 2.15
C SER A 37 -5.84 12.66 1.65
N VAL A 38 -4.93 12.14 2.45
CA VAL A 38 -3.54 11.88 2.02
C VAL A 38 -3.52 10.67 1.09
N ALA A 39 -4.25 9.61 1.43
CA ALA A 39 -4.46 8.46 0.55
C ALA A 39 -5.15 8.88 -0.76
N TYR A 40 -6.16 9.75 -0.67
CA TYR A 40 -6.82 10.29 -1.86
C TYR A 40 -5.84 10.95 -2.83
N ASP A 41 -4.84 11.69 -2.32
CA ASP A 41 -3.79 12.25 -3.18
C ASP A 41 -2.82 11.17 -3.72
N ALA A 42 -2.60 10.07 -2.98
CA ALA A 42 -1.74 8.98 -3.42
C ALA A 42 -2.38 8.10 -4.53
N ASP A 43 -3.70 7.99 -4.55
CA ASP A 43 -4.44 7.06 -5.41
C ASP A 43 -4.07 7.12 -6.90
N PRO A 44 -3.91 8.28 -7.56
CA PRO A 44 -3.55 8.31 -8.98
C PRO A 44 -2.16 7.75 -9.26
N GLY A 45 -1.19 8.04 -8.38
CA GLY A 45 0.17 7.51 -8.51
C GLY A 45 0.21 5.99 -8.30
N ILE A 46 -0.54 5.47 -7.32
CA ILE A 46 -0.67 4.03 -7.08
C ILE A 46 -1.30 3.34 -8.29
N ARG A 47 -2.38 3.91 -8.83
CA ARG A 47 -3.03 3.39 -10.04
C ARG A 47 -2.06 3.34 -11.22
N ALA A 48 -1.36 4.44 -11.50
CA ALA A 48 -0.45 4.54 -12.64
C ALA A 48 0.72 3.53 -12.53
N ALA A 49 1.28 3.34 -11.34
CA ALA A 49 2.33 2.36 -11.10
C ALA A 49 1.83 0.93 -11.31
N LEU A 50 0.64 0.59 -10.81
CA LEU A 50 0.05 -0.74 -10.97
C LEU A 50 -0.32 -1.05 -12.42
N GLU A 51 -0.87 -0.09 -13.15
CA GLU A 51 -1.12 -0.23 -14.58
C GLU A 51 0.19 -0.48 -15.36
N ALA A 52 1.28 0.20 -14.96
CA ALA A 52 2.58 0.04 -15.60
C ALA A 52 3.21 -1.35 -15.40
N ILE A 53 3.08 -1.97 -14.20
CA ILE A 53 3.61 -3.31 -13.96
C ILE A 53 2.79 -4.42 -14.61
N THR A 54 1.50 -4.19 -14.89
CA THR A 54 0.62 -5.21 -15.47
C THR A 54 0.54 -5.15 -16.99
N THR A 55 1.08 -4.11 -17.63
CA THR A 55 1.04 -3.92 -19.09
C THR A 55 1.70 -5.06 -19.89
N GLY A 56 2.51 -5.91 -19.27
CA GLY A 56 3.17 -7.06 -19.91
C GLY A 56 2.61 -8.43 -19.51
N VAL A 57 1.67 -8.52 -18.58
CA VAL A 57 1.32 -9.79 -17.91
C VAL A 57 0.01 -10.41 -18.43
N GLY A 58 -0.65 -9.78 -19.40
CA GLY A 58 -1.86 -10.34 -20.03
C GLY A 58 -3.14 -10.27 -19.19
N SER A 59 -3.04 -10.04 -17.88
CA SER A 59 -4.16 -9.74 -17.00
C SER A 59 -4.07 -8.28 -16.55
N GLY A 60 -5.10 -7.47 -16.85
CA GLY A 60 -5.15 -6.07 -16.46
C GLY A 60 -5.19 -5.89 -14.94
N VAL A 61 -5.04 -4.65 -14.48
CA VAL A 61 -5.35 -4.25 -13.11
C VAL A 61 -6.58 -3.35 -13.12
N GLU A 62 -7.50 -3.60 -12.19
CA GLU A 62 -8.61 -2.70 -11.90
C GLU A 62 -8.35 -2.03 -10.55
N VAL A 63 -8.19 -0.72 -10.54
CA VAL A 63 -7.96 0.04 -9.30
C VAL A 63 -9.21 0.87 -9.00
N GLU A 64 -9.87 0.54 -7.89
CA GLU A 64 -11.00 1.30 -7.37
C GLU A 64 -10.55 2.22 -6.24
N THR A 65 -10.82 3.52 -6.36
CA THR A 65 -10.51 4.51 -5.34
C THR A 65 -11.66 4.64 -4.36
N ARG A 66 -11.39 4.39 -3.07
CA ARG A 66 -12.30 4.51 -1.94
C ARG A 66 -11.76 5.45 -0.85
N SER A 67 -10.76 6.26 -1.17
CA SER A 67 -10.18 7.24 -0.25
C SER A 67 -10.99 8.54 -0.25
N PHE A 68 -11.20 9.14 0.93
CA PHE A 68 -11.85 10.45 1.07
C PHE A 68 -11.48 11.14 2.38
N GLY A 69 -11.55 12.46 2.39
CA GLY A 69 -11.16 13.27 3.55
C GLY A 69 -11.99 12.99 4.81
N GLY A 70 -11.31 12.98 5.97
CA GLY A 70 -11.97 12.91 7.27
C GLY A 70 -12.30 11.51 7.79
N ILE A 71 -11.98 10.44 7.04
CA ILE A 71 -12.14 9.07 7.51
C ILE A 71 -11.01 8.67 8.47
N GLY A 72 -11.32 7.81 9.43
CA GLY A 72 -10.37 7.21 10.37
C GLY A 72 -10.92 5.90 10.90
N LEU A 73 -10.06 5.05 11.48
CA LEU A 73 -10.44 3.73 11.99
C LEU A 73 -11.46 3.78 13.12
N LEU A 74 -11.45 4.88 13.89
CA LEU A 74 -12.34 5.11 15.03
C LEU A 74 -13.56 5.99 14.68
N ARG A 75 -13.74 6.34 13.41
CA ARG A 75 -14.89 7.13 12.98
C ARG A 75 -16.15 6.28 12.91
N PRO A 76 -17.30 6.83 13.36
CA PRO A 76 -18.59 6.17 13.17
C PRO A 76 -18.84 5.83 11.70
N GLY A 77 -19.32 4.62 11.42
CA GLY A 77 -19.61 4.15 10.05
C GLY A 77 -18.40 3.57 9.30
N PHE A 78 -17.17 3.62 9.86
CA PHE A 78 -16.02 3.00 9.21
C PHE A 78 -16.20 1.49 8.99
N ASP A 79 -16.79 0.79 9.95
CA ASP A 79 -17.01 -0.65 9.85
C ASP A 79 -17.99 -1.04 8.74
N ASP A 80 -19.04 -0.26 8.56
CA ASP A 80 -20.01 -0.47 7.47
C ASP A 80 -19.34 -0.17 6.12
N TYR A 81 -18.58 0.92 6.06
CA TYR A 81 -17.83 1.29 4.86
C TYR A 81 -16.78 0.25 4.47
N LEU A 82 -16.03 -0.28 5.46
CA LEU A 82 -15.10 -1.37 5.21
C LEU A 82 -15.81 -2.63 4.70
N ALA A 83 -17.00 -2.93 5.23
CA ALA A 83 -17.79 -4.05 4.74
C ALA A 83 -18.18 -3.87 3.27
N GLU A 84 -18.65 -2.68 2.87
CA GLU A 84 -18.94 -2.36 1.46
C GLU A 84 -17.72 -2.53 0.54
N VAL A 85 -16.52 -2.12 1.03
CA VAL A 85 -15.27 -2.34 0.28
C VAL A 85 -14.98 -3.83 0.12
N LEU A 86 -15.11 -4.62 1.18
CA LEU A 86 -14.82 -6.05 1.13
C LEU A 86 -15.85 -6.85 0.33
N ASP A 87 -17.09 -6.37 0.23
CA ASP A 87 -18.13 -6.97 -0.62
C ASP A 87 -17.77 -6.91 -2.12
N THR A 88 -16.87 -6.00 -2.53
CA THR A 88 -16.33 -5.96 -3.90
C THR A 88 -15.31 -7.07 -4.18
N GLN A 89 -14.92 -7.83 -3.16
CA GLN A 89 -13.96 -8.94 -3.23
C GLN A 89 -12.59 -8.52 -3.83
N PRO A 90 -11.92 -7.51 -3.26
CA PRO A 90 -10.62 -7.08 -3.76
C PRO A 90 -9.54 -8.15 -3.51
N ASP A 91 -8.62 -8.33 -4.46
CA ASP A 91 -7.41 -9.12 -4.25
C ASP A 91 -6.41 -8.38 -3.35
N VAL A 92 -6.39 -7.06 -3.46
CA VAL A 92 -5.50 -6.17 -2.69
C VAL A 92 -6.29 -4.98 -2.15
N VAL A 93 -6.01 -4.62 -0.90
CA VAL A 93 -6.39 -3.32 -0.33
C VAL A 93 -5.11 -2.58 0.05
N THR A 94 -4.94 -1.35 -0.43
CA THR A 94 -3.98 -0.41 0.17
C THR A 94 -4.71 0.46 1.19
N LEU A 95 -4.14 0.65 2.37
CA LEU A 95 -4.81 1.35 3.45
C LEU A 95 -3.88 2.38 4.10
N MET A 96 -4.26 3.67 4.04
CA MET A 96 -3.56 4.77 4.72
C MET A 96 -4.54 5.52 5.60
N LEU A 97 -4.51 5.23 6.90
CA LEU A 97 -5.38 5.83 7.91
C LEU A 97 -4.64 6.03 9.23
N GLY A 98 -5.13 6.96 10.02
CA GLY A 98 -4.65 7.18 11.38
C GLY A 98 -4.44 8.64 11.74
N GLY A 99 -4.29 9.52 10.77
CA GLY A 99 -4.15 10.96 11.02
C GLY A 99 -5.29 11.52 11.85
N TRP A 100 -6.51 11.19 11.51
CA TRP A 100 -7.72 11.59 12.23
C TRP A 100 -7.96 10.89 13.57
N ASP A 101 -7.21 9.83 13.84
CA ASP A 101 -7.31 9.05 15.07
C ASP A 101 -6.14 9.31 16.03
N SER A 102 -5.14 10.10 15.62
CA SER A 102 -3.84 10.24 16.26
C SER A 102 -3.94 10.66 17.74
N ASP A 103 -4.81 11.61 18.08
CA ASP A 103 -5.04 12.03 19.47
C ASP A 103 -5.61 10.90 20.34
N LYS A 104 -6.51 10.09 19.77
CA LYS A 104 -7.09 8.94 20.48
C LYS A 104 -6.08 7.80 20.61
N ALA A 105 -5.27 7.60 19.57
CA ALA A 105 -4.16 6.64 19.60
C ALA A 105 -3.14 7.01 20.70
N MET A 106 -2.81 8.30 20.82
CA MET A 106 -1.93 8.79 21.88
C MET A 106 -2.56 8.63 23.28
N ALA A 107 -3.87 8.87 23.42
CA ALA A 107 -4.57 8.75 24.69
C ALA A 107 -4.71 7.29 25.16
N ASP A 108 -4.89 6.33 24.26
CA ASP A 108 -4.99 4.89 24.56
C ASP A 108 -4.36 4.06 23.43
N PRO A 109 -3.02 3.92 23.41
CA PRO A 109 -2.29 3.20 22.36
C PRO A 109 -2.69 1.72 22.27
N GLU A 110 -3.03 1.09 23.38
CA GLU A 110 -3.36 -0.33 23.42
C GLU A 110 -4.73 -0.60 22.76
N SER A 111 -5.72 0.23 23.05
CA SER A 111 -7.02 0.16 22.40
C SER A 111 -6.90 0.44 20.89
N TYR A 112 -6.10 1.43 20.51
CA TYR A 112 -5.87 1.73 19.10
C TYR A 112 -5.16 0.57 18.37
N ARG A 113 -4.13 -0.02 18.98
CA ARG A 113 -3.45 -1.22 18.45
C ARG A 113 -4.41 -2.39 18.24
N THR A 114 -5.31 -2.60 19.20
CA THR A 114 -6.35 -3.63 19.08
C THR A 114 -7.26 -3.34 17.89
N ARG A 115 -7.64 -2.09 17.69
CA ARG A 115 -8.46 -1.67 16.56
C ARG A 115 -7.77 -1.89 15.22
N VAL A 116 -6.49 -1.54 15.11
CA VAL A 116 -5.67 -1.81 13.92
C VAL A 116 -5.63 -3.32 13.61
N ASP A 117 -5.44 -4.16 14.63
CA ASP A 117 -5.41 -5.63 14.47
C ASP A 117 -6.78 -6.19 14.03
N GLU A 118 -7.89 -5.67 14.58
CA GLU A 118 -9.24 -6.04 14.17
C GLU A 118 -9.52 -5.73 12.69
N VAL A 119 -9.19 -4.50 12.26
CA VAL A 119 -9.37 -4.07 10.87
C VAL A 119 -8.48 -4.90 9.94
N THR A 120 -7.22 -5.10 10.33
CA THR A 120 -6.28 -5.94 9.60
C THR A 120 -6.84 -7.34 9.37
N ARG A 121 -7.32 -8.00 10.43
CA ARG A 121 -7.90 -9.34 10.32
C ARG A 121 -9.15 -9.38 9.45
N ARG A 122 -10.05 -8.43 9.62
CA ARG A 122 -11.25 -8.36 8.77
C ARG A 122 -10.94 -8.34 7.29
N ILE A 123 -9.84 -7.67 6.90
CA ILE A 123 -9.42 -7.61 5.50
C ILE A 123 -8.77 -8.93 5.08
N ILE A 124 -7.78 -9.44 5.83
CA ILE A 124 -7.04 -10.63 5.41
C ILE A 124 -7.83 -11.94 5.54
N ASP A 125 -8.84 -12.00 6.39
CA ASP A 125 -9.70 -13.18 6.56
C ASP A 125 -10.62 -13.41 5.35
N THR A 126 -10.78 -12.41 4.46
CA THR A 126 -11.44 -12.58 3.15
C THR A 126 -10.52 -13.17 2.08
N GLY A 127 -9.24 -13.35 2.37
CA GLY A 127 -8.22 -13.76 1.42
C GLY A 127 -7.47 -12.59 0.75
N THR A 128 -7.90 -11.35 1.00
CA THR A 128 -7.31 -10.12 0.46
C THR A 128 -5.90 -9.90 1.00
N PHE A 129 -4.98 -9.48 0.14
CA PHE A 129 -3.66 -8.98 0.55
C PHE A 129 -3.77 -7.52 0.99
N LEU A 130 -3.25 -7.19 2.16
CA LEU A 130 -3.29 -5.83 2.71
C LEU A 130 -1.91 -5.16 2.62
N VAL A 131 -1.88 -3.95 2.09
CA VAL A 131 -0.73 -3.05 2.15
C VAL A 131 -1.08 -1.86 3.04
N TRP A 132 -0.56 -1.84 4.26
CA TRP A 132 -0.61 -0.66 5.10
C TRP A 132 0.42 0.37 4.61
N LEU A 133 -0.03 1.59 4.36
CA LEU A 133 0.81 2.74 4.04
C LEU A 133 0.96 3.59 5.30
N GLY A 134 2.19 3.78 5.76
CA GLY A 134 2.51 4.65 6.87
C GLY A 134 2.21 6.12 6.51
N LEU A 135 1.78 6.88 7.53
CA LEU A 135 1.57 8.32 7.38
C LEU A 135 2.91 9.01 7.13
N PRO A 136 2.95 9.99 6.20
CA PRO A 136 4.17 10.72 5.90
C PRO A 136 4.66 11.53 7.12
N PRO A 137 5.97 11.78 7.23
CA PRO A 137 6.51 12.62 8.29
C PRO A 137 5.96 14.05 8.19
N THR A 138 5.76 14.69 9.33
CA THR A 138 5.27 16.06 9.45
C THR A 138 6.37 17.01 9.93
N PRO A 139 6.22 18.33 9.72
CA PRO A 139 7.16 19.32 10.23
C PRO A 139 7.45 19.14 11.73
N PRO A 140 8.70 19.41 12.18
CA PRO A 140 9.09 19.24 13.58
C PRO A 140 8.27 20.08 14.57
N GLU A 141 7.75 21.20 14.11
CA GLU A 141 6.94 22.15 14.89
C GLU A 141 5.47 21.74 15.02
N GLU A 142 5.02 20.72 14.30
CA GLU A 142 3.63 20.26 14.40
C GLU A 142 3.38 19.47 15.69
N ASP A 143 2.39 19.86 16.45
CA ASP A 143 1.97 19.19 17.69
C ASP A 143 1.58 17.71 17.46
N ALA A 144 1.04 17.40 16.29
CA ALA A 144 0.64 16.04 15.91
C ALA A 144 1.81 15.08 15.61
N ARG A 145 3.04 15.57 15.45
CA ARG A 145 4.20 14.76 15.00
C ARG A 145 4.40 13.49 15.83
N GLU A 146 4.47 13.61 17.14
CA GLU A 146 4.68 12.45 18.03
C GLU A 146 3.50 11.46 17.96
N HIS A 147 2.28 11.99 17.79
CA HIS A 147 1.09 11.16 17.64
C HIS A 147 1.13 10.33 16.35
N LEU A 148 1.57 10.93 15.23
CA LEU A 148 1.66 10.24 13.95
C LEU A 148 2.79 9.19 13.94
N ILE A 149 3.91 9.47 14.58
CA ILE A 149 4.99 8.49 14.79
C ILE A 149 4.44 7.28 15.57
N LEU A 150 3.74 7.51 16.68
CA LEU A 150 3.12 6.44 17.45
C LEU A 150 2.12 5.62 16.61
N VAL A 151 1.28 6.28 15.81
CA VAL A 151 0.32 5.60 14.94
C VAL A 151 1.06 4.69 13.95
N ASN A 152 2.11 5.18 13.30
CA ASN A 152 2.93 4.39 12.37
C ASN A 152 3.57 3.18 13.06
N ASP A 153 4.11 3.34 14.26
CA ASP A 153 4.70 2.26 15.05
C ASP A 153 3.67 1.19 15.40
N LEU A 154 2.46 1.59 15.81
CA LEU A 154 1.38 0.66 16.13
C LEU A 154 0.93 -0.13 14.90
N ILE A 155 0.73 0.54 13.77
CA ILE A 155 0.35 -0.11 12.51
C ILE A 155 1.44 -1.06 12.03
N SER A 156 2.69 -0.63 12.00
CA SER A 156 3.85 -1.44 11.61
C SER A 156 3.99 -2.69 12.49
N SER A 157 3.84 -2.51 13.81
CA SER A 157 3.87 -3.62 14.80
C SER A 157 2.77 -4.65 14.55
N VAL A 158 1.57 -4.24 14.15
CA VAL A 158 0.47 -5.15 13.81
C VAL A 158 0.76 -5.83 12.47
N ALA A 159 1.10 -5.06 11.43
CA ALA A 159 1.38 -5.58 10.10
C ALA A 159 2.43 -6.70 10.11
N GLY A 160 3.51 -6.53 10.89
CA GLY A 160 4.57 -7.53 11.02
C GLY A 160 4.16 -8.88 11.62
N ARG A 161 2.95 -9.02 12.16
CA ARG A 161 2.42 -10.29 12.70
C ARG A 161 1.69 -11.15 11.68
N HIS A 162 1.34 -10.58 10.51
CA HIS A 162 0.50 -11.22 9.52
C HIS A 162 1.25 -11.42 8.20
N ARG A 163 1.17 -12.63 7.63
CA ARG A 163 1.88 -12.97 6.39
C ARG A 163 1.28 -12.29 5.16
N ASN A 164 -0.04 -12.09 5.16
CA ASN A 164 -0.78 -11.47 4.05
C ASN A 164 -0.89 -9.95 4.22
N VAL A 165 0.05 -9.37 4.97
CA VAL A 165 0.14 -7.93 5.19
C VAL A 165 1.54 -7.46 4.85
N ALA A 166 1.63 -6.33 4.17
CA ALA A 166 2.85 -5.55 4.04
C ALA A 166 2.68 -4.19 4.70
N TYR A 167 3.77 -3.61 5.16
CA TYR A 167 3.81 -2.23 5.63
C TYR A 167 4.84 -1.47 4.81
N ILE A 168 4.43 -0.35 4.26
CA ILE A 168 5.30 0.60 3.59
C ILE A 168 5.47 1.79 4.53
N ASP A 169 6.70 2.06 4.92
CA ASP A 169 7.01 3.15 5.85
C ASP A 169 6.79 4.51 5.17
N GLY A 170 5.99 5.39 5.80
CA GLY A 170 5.73 6.73 5.31
C GLY A 170 6.98 7.63 5.25
N SER A 171 8.06 7.25 5.94
CA SER A 171 9.36 7.94 5.90
C SER A 171 10.00 7.96 4.51
N LEU A 172 9.54 7.13 3.57
CA LEU A 172 9.95 7.21 2.16
C LEU A 172 9.62 8.57 1.51
N LEU A 173 8.65 9.29 2.07
CA LEU A 173 8.29 10.66 1.65
C LEU A 173 9.11 11.74 2.37
N GLY A 174 10.00 11.33 3.26
CA GLY A 174 10.94 12.18 4.01
C GLY A 174 12.28 12.36 3.32
N ASP A 175 13.19 13.04 4.00
CA ASP A 175 14.59 13.15 3.59
C ASP A 175 15.34 11.80 3.77
N ALA A 176 16.62 11.77 3.46
CA ALA A 176 17.46 10.57 3.61
C ALA A 176 17.53 10.00 5.05
N ARG A 177 17.03 10.73 6.04
CA ARG A 177 16.90 10.29 7.44
C ARG A 177 15.46 9.93 7.82
N GLY A 178 14.55 10.02 6.85
CA GLY A 178 13.11 9.83 7.09
C GLY A 178 12.42 11.01 7.76
N GLU A 179 13.08 12.17 7.85
CA GLU A 179 12.52 13.38 8.43
C GLU A 179 11.72 14.17 7.41
N PHE A 180 10.84 15.05 7.90
CA PHE A 180 10.01 15.88 7.02
C PHE A 180 10.85 16.66 6.00
N THR A 181 10.41 16.63 4.76
CA THR A 181 10.90 17.46 3.67
C THR A 181 9.74 17.81 2.71
N ARG A 182 9.84 18.97 2.07
CA ARG A 182 8.89 19.35 1.00
C ARG A 182 9.29 18.80 -0.35
N THR A 183 10.56 18.49 -0.53
CA THR A 183 11.13 17.97 -1.78
C THR A 183 11.87 16.68 -1.51
N ASN A 184 11.84 15.75 -2.47
CA ASN A 184 12.57 14.48 -2.39
C ASN A 184 13.09 14.11 -3.77
N ILE A 185 13.94 13.08 -3.84
CA ILE A 185 14.30 12.44 -5.10
C ILE A 185 13.07 11.68 -5.58
N ALA A 186 12.52 12.11 -6.70
CA ALA A 186 11.38 11.48 -7.34
C ALA A 186 11.79 10.19 -8.09
N VAL A 187 10.82 9.46 -8.61
CA VAL A 187 11.03 8.19 -9.35
C VAL A 187 12.00 8.37 -10.54
N ASP A 188 12.01 9.54 -11.17
CA ASP A 188 12.93 9.87 -12.28
C ASP A 188 14.35 10.23 -11.84
N GLY A 189 14.64 10.18 -10.54
CA GLY A 189 15.93 10.54 -9.95
C GLY A 189 16.17 12.05 -9.82
N THR A 190 15.23 12.90 -10.17
CA THR A 190 15.31 14.35 -9.99
C THR A 190 14.73 14.79 -8.65
N VAL A 191 15.15 15.96 -8.15
CA VAL A 191 14.55 16.55 -6.95
C VAL A 191 13.25 17.23 -7.33
N GLN A 192 12.14 16.78 -6.77
CA GLN A 192 10.81 17.32 -7.03
C GLN A 192 10.07 17.61 -5.73
N GLN A 193 9.05 18.47 -5.81
CA GLN A 193 8.15 18.74 -4.71
C GLN A 193 7.24 17.53 -4.47
N VAL A 194 7.30 16.96 -3.27
CA VAL A 194 6.50 15.78 -2.85
C VAL A 194 5.34 16.14 -1.94
N ARG A 195 5.37 17.34 -1.32
CA ARG A 195 4.36 17.83 -0.37
C ARG A 195 3.72 19.11 -0.87
N LYS A 196 2.39 19.20 -0.73
CA LYS A 196 1.65 20.43 -1.01
C LYS A 196 2.04 21.54 -0.05
N VAL A 197 2.03 22.76 -0.55
CA VAL A 197 2.30 23.96 0.23
C VAL A 197 1.10 24.89 0.18
N ARG A 198 0.61 25.31 1.35
CA ARG A 198 -0.43 26.32 1.50
C ARG A 198 0.08 27.48 2.32
N ASN A 199 0.03 28.70 1.79
CA ASN A 199 0.53 29.90 2.45
C ASN A 199 2.00 29.81 2.92
N GLY A 200 2.83 29.04 2.21
CA GLY A 200 4.25 28.85 2.54
C GLY A 200 4.52 27.76 3.58
N GLU A 201 3.50 27.11 4.11
CA GLU A 201 3.58 26.01 5.08
C GLU A 201 3.21 24.67 4.43
N ASP A 202 3.57 23.56 5.07
CA ASP A 202 3.13 22.24 4.65
C ASP A 202 1.61 22.13 4.80
N ASP A 203 0.94 21.56 3.80
CA ASP A 203 -0.52 21.36 3.82
C ASP A 203 -0.91 19.95 4.32
N GLY A 204 0.05 19.12 4.66
CA GLY A 204 -0.18 17.73 5.06
C GLY A 204 -0.43 16.76 3.90
N HIS A 205 -0.55 17.25 2.67
CA HIS A 205 -0.98 16.50 1.48
C HIS A 205 0.14 16.28 0.47
N LEU A 206 -0.12 15.44 -0.55
CA LEU A 206 0.88 15.01 -1.51
C LEU A 206 0.80 15.78 -2.84
N CYS A 207 1.95 16.01 -3.44
CA CYS A 207 2.10 16.35 -4.84
C CYS A 207 2.26 15.09 -5.72
N PRO A 208 2.16 15.19 -7.06
CA PRO A 208 2.30 14.05 -7.95
C PRO A 208 3.56 13.22 -7.71
N ALA A 209 4.71 13.86 -7.47
CA ALA A 209 5.95 13.14 -7.19
C ALA A 209 5.88 12.31 -5.89
N GLY A 210 5.20 12.81 -4.85
CA GLY A 210 4.96 12.03 -3.62
C GLY A 210 4.02 10.86 -3.85
N ALA A 211 2.97 11.06 -4.65
CA ALA A 211 2.05 9.97 -5.04
C ALA A 211 2.76 8.91 -5.89
N ALA A 212 3.68 9.31 -6.79
CA ALA A 212 4.49 8.40 -7.58
C ALA A 212 5.41 7.53 -6.70
N LEU A 213 6.09 8.12 -5.71
CA LEU A 213 6.93 7.36 -4.77
C LEU A 213 6.14 6.28 -4.02
N LEU A 214 4.92 6.60 -3.56
CA LEU A 214 4.05 5.59 -2.94
C LEU A 214 3.59 4.54 -3.95
N GLY A 215 3.26 4.94 -5.17
CA GLY A 215 2.89 4.03 -6.25
C GLY A 215 3.98 3.03 -6.57
N GLU A 216 5.23 3.48 -6.72
CA GLU A 216 6.40 2.63 -6.93
C GLU A 216 6.58 1.63 -5.79
N ALA A 217 6.51 2.09 -4.54
CA ALA A 217 6.67 1.23 -3.37
C ALA A 217 5.55 0.18 -3.26
N VAL A 218 4.31 0.53 -3.58
CA VAL A 218 3.19 -0.44 -3.64
C VAL A 218 3.43 -1.48 -4.72
N ALA A 219 3.78 -1.05 -5.94
CA ALA A 219 4.08 -1.94 -7.05
C ALA A 219 5.19 -2.93 -6.71
N GLU A 220 6.30 -2.43 -6.17
CA GLU A 220 7.45 -3.26 -5.74
C GLU A 220 7.05 -4.28 -4.66
N VAL A 221 6.28 -3.87 -3.66
CA VAL A 221 5.82 -4.78 -2.60
C VAL A 221 4.95 -5.89 -3.17
N LEU A 222 4.00 -5.60 -4.06
CA LEU A 222 3.13 -6.61 -4.65
C LEU A 222 3.90 -7.61 -5.52
N LEU A 223 4.95 -7.16 -6.19
CA LEU A 223 5.87 -8.02 -6.96
C LEU A 223 6.71 -8.92 -6.06
N ILE A 224 7.39 -8.35 -5.06
CA ILE A 224 8.23 -9.10 -4.11
C ILE A 224 7.40 -10.16 -3.36
N ARG A 225 6.14 -9.86 -3.07
CA ARG A 225 5.22 -10.76 -2.35
C ARG A 225 4.55 -11.77 -3.27
N GLY A 226 4.77 -11.70 -4.58
CA GLY A 226 4.19 -12.60 -5.56
C GLY A 226 2.68 -12.45 -5.73
N VAL A 227 2.12 -11.29 -5.36
CA VAL A 227 0.70 -10.95 -5.56
C VAL A 227 0.47 -10.64 -7.03
N VAL A 228 1.39 -9.92 -7.66
CA VAL A 228 1.46 -9.76 -9.11
C VAL A 228 2.46 -10.79 -9.64
N GLY A 229 2.01 -11.65 -10.55
CA GLY A 229 2.87 -12.61 -11.22
C GLY A 229 3.75 -11.91 -12.24
N VAL A 230 5.06 -12.21 -12.21
CA VAL A 230 6.00 -11.84 -13.27
C VAL A 230 6.53 -13.11 -13.92
N GLU A 231 6.78 -13.10 -15.24
CA GLU A 231 7.42 -14.22 -15.89
C GLU A 231 8.83 -14.42 -15.31
N VAL A 232 9.08 -15.63 -14.80
CA VAL A 232 10.38 -15.99 -14.22
C VAL A 232 11.42 -16.00 -15.34
N GLY A 233 12.37 -15.07 -15.29
CA GLY A 233 13.50 -15.01 -16.23
C GLY A 233 13.73 -13.67 -16.91
N ASP A 234 12.83 -12.73 -16.77
CA ASP A 234 13.02 -11.35 -17.22
C ASP A 234 13.44 -10.47 -16.03
N PRO A 235 14.70 -10.00 -15.94
CA PRO A 235 15.15 -9.12 -14.86
C PRO A 235 14.49 -7.74 -14.87
N GLU A 236 13.88 -7.34 -15.98
CA GLU A 236 13.10 -6.10 -16.12
C GLU A 236 11.62 -6.33 -15.82
N ALA A 237 11.17 -7.60 -15.82
CA ALA A 237 9.80 -7.93 -15.46
C ALA A 237 9.58 -7.62 -13.98
N GLY A 238 8.68 -6.68 -13.72
CA GLY A 238 8.31 -6.38 -12.36
C GLY A 238 8.67 -4.98 -11.89
N HIS A 239 9.45 -4.22 -12.64
CA HIS A 239 9.51 -2.79 -12.43
C HIS A 239 8.47 -2.10 -13.31
N PRO A 240 7.78 -1.05 -12.80
CA PRO A 240 6.89 -0.26 -13.63
C PRO A 240 7.62 0.23 -14.87
N GLN A 241 7.09 -0.08 -16.05
CA GLN A 241 7.76 0.21 -17.32
C GLN A 241 7.39 1.58 -17.87
N GLY A 242 8.34 2.22 -18.56
CA GLY A 242 8.15 3.52 -19.18
C GLY A 242 8.13 4.67 -18.18
N GLU A 243 7.77 5.85 -18.63
CA GLU A 243 7.69 7.08 -17.80
C GLU A 243 6.31 7.19 -17.13
N TRP A 244 5.84 6.12 -16.46
CA TRP A 244 4.52 6.02 -15.85
C TRP A 244 4.28 7.11 -14.76
N TRP A 245 5.35 7.64 -14.17
CA TRP A 245 5.30 8.74 -13.19
C TRP A 245 4.97 10.10 -13.81
N THR A 246 4.80 10.15 -15.11
CA THR A 246 4.33 11.29 -15.89
C THR A 246 2.96 10.97 -16.50
N GLY A 247 2.35 11.94 -17.18
CA GLY A 247 1.10 11.74 -17.90
C GLY A 247 -0.07 12.50 -17.29
N GLU A 248 -1.28 12.25 -17.83
CA GLU A 248 -2.46 13.04 -17.50
C GLU A 248 -2.85 12.98 -16.01
N TRP A 249 -2.55 11.89 -15.33
CA TRP A 249 -2.86 11.73 -13.91
C TRP A 249 -2.13 12.76 -13.02
N THR A 250 -0.94 13.23 -13.43
CA THR A 250 -0.19 14.27 -12.70
C THR A 250 -0.85 15.64 -12.80
N LEU A 251 -1.79 15.80 -13.72
CA LEU A 251 -2.57 17.01 -13.94
C LEU A 251 -3.95 16.94 -13.24
N ASP A 252 -4.20 15.90 -12.44
CA ASP A 252 -5.46 15.79 -11.69
C ASP A 252 -5.67 17.06 -10.84
N PRO A 253 -6.86 17.67 -10.90
CA PRO A 253 -7.15 18.93 -10.19
C PRO A 253 -6.89 18.87 -8.68
N ARG A 254 -6.89 17.67 -8.08
CA ARG A 254 -6.56 17.49 -6.65
C ARG A 254 -5.17 18.04 -6.31
N TYR A 255 -4.21 17.97 -7.22
CA TYR A 255 -2.84 18.45 -6.99
C TYR A 255 -2.68 19.96 -7.10
N ASP A 256 -3.67 20.66 -7.69
CA ASP A 256 -3.74 22.12 -7.74
C ASP A 256 -4.76 22.71 -6.73
N ASP A 257 -5.09 21.95 -5.70
CA ASP A 257 -5.94 22.41 -4.60
C ASP A 257 -5.14 22.46 -3.27
N PRO A 258 -4.83 23.68 -2.78
CA PRO A 258 -5.14 25.00 -3.37
C PRO A 258 -4.28 25.30 -4.61
N PRO A 259 -4.73 26.24 -5.46
CA PRO A 259 -3.98 26.60 -6.66
C PRO A 259 -2.51 26.91 -6.38
N GLY A 260 -1.61 26.28 -7.15
CA GLY A 260 -0.16 26.42 -6.99
C GLY A 260 0.42 25.61 -5.85
N ALA A 261 -0.31 24.74 -5.19
CA ALA A 261 0.18 23.93 -4.05
C ALA A 261 1.40 23.06 -4.40
N CYS A 262 1.48 22.60 -5.65
CA CYS A 262 2.55 21.71 -6.15
C CYS A 262 3.42 22.39 -7.24
N SER A 263 3.48 23.70 -7.28
CA SER A 263 4.21 24.47 -8.30
C SER A 263 5.61 24.90 -7.88
N GLY A 264 6.31 24.11 -7.05
CA GLY A 264 7.67 24.37 -6.56
C GLY A 264 8.77 23.87 -7.49
#